data_d815b0ea513ae220fda947a1bfdfb633
#
_entry.id   d815b0ea513ae220fda947a1bfdfb633
#
_cell.length_a   1.000
_cell.length_b   1.000
_cell.length_c   1.000
_cell.angle_alpha   90.00
_cell.angle_beta   90.00
_cell.angle_gamma   90.00
#
_symmetry.space_group_name_H-M   'P 1'
#
loop_
_entity.id
_entity.type
_entity.pdbx_description
1 polymer ?
#
loop_
_entity_poly.entity_id
_entity_poly.type
_entity_poly.pdbx_seq_one_letter_code
_entity_poly.pdbx_strand_id
1 'polypeptide(L)'
;MKERKEKKETIGYLPDERPQFWKLLLYAIQQVIVMFPATVAVALITGFHISTTIFASGLATICFILITKREIPLYYGSSFSYVTAIGSLMASETLANNTLNEKIAVAQFGIIMSGFVSIIAGLIVKKFGRNAIEKVLPATITGPVAIIIGLTLAGNAITDACSLASAGAVLENQISLATNLAWVVSLVTLLSTIIFSVYLKGVWGQLPILFGPILGCMVALIIKLATGIDLFRVLPETASSGIFALPIFTLPKPSWLAVVAIMPIAIATIPESTAHIYQLDIYINDLAKKKKSTKKYNLADKLGLNLIGDGIGDMVSGFVGGPAGTNYGENISAMAITKVFSTSVLIVAAIIAMIISCFTPLINIIYSLPTAVIGGLEVFLFGAIAAQGMAIMIDKKVDMFSSKNIAVIATIMIIGVGGQYAFGGNIPFFGLDIPCVAGAAIFGILLNLVLSIGPKKRKQIEENTELSNEHENLNVLHN
;
A
#
# COMPACT_ATOMS: atom_id res chain seq x y z
N MET A 1 -30.74 1.73 48.83
CA MET A 1 -29.58 1.09 48.19
C MET A 1 -29.75 1.23 46.69
N LYS A 2 -29.03 2.15 46.05
CA LYS A 2 -28.98 2.27 44.59
C LYS A 2 -27.99 1.25 44.08
N GLU A 3 -28.45 0.21 43.38
CA GLU A 3 -27.59 -0.72 42.64
C GLU A 3 -26.73 0.10 41.64
N ARG A 4 -25.42 0.13 41.87
CA ARG A 4 -24.43 0.54 40.89
C ARG A 4 -24.52 -0.46 39.75
N LYS A 5 -25.19 -0.13 38.65
CA LYS A 5 -25.06 -0.83 37.37
C LYS A 5 -23.57 -0.83 37.01
N GLU A 6 -22.88 -1.96 37.22
CA GLU A 6 -21.56 -2.19 36.67
C GLU A 6 -21.62 -1.90 35.16
N LYS A 7 -20.90 -0.86 34.74
CA LYS A 7 -20.67 -0.62 33.32
C LYS A 7 -19.90 -1.84 32.81
N LYS A 8 -20.59 -2.79 32.18
CA LYS A 8 -19.94 -3.86 31.40
C LYS A 8 -19.00 -3.15 30.42
N GLU A 9 -17.69 -3.26 30.67
CA GLU A 9 -16.68 -2.83 29.71
C GLU A 9 -16.96 -3.52 28.37
N THR A 10 -17.19 -2.75 27.35
CA THR A 10 -17.42 -3.27 26.00
C THR A 10 -16.11 -3.87 25.51
N ILE A 11 -16.04 -5.20 25.35
CA ILE A 11 -14.86 -5.95 24.93
C ILE A 11 -14.36 -5.53 23.52
N GLY A 12 -15.16 -4.77 22.77
CA GLY A 12 -14.89 -4.32 21.41
C GLY A 12 -16.19 -4.19 20.58
N TYR A 13 -16.05 -3.85 19.30
CA TYR A 13 -17.17 -3.65 18.37
C TYR A 13 -16.98 -4.49 17.11
N LEU A 14 -17.99 -5.28 16.77
CA LEU A 14 -18.08 -6.09 15.54
C LEU A 14 -18.50 -5.21 14.33
N PRO A 15 -18.38 -5.68 13.09
CA PRO A 15 -18.65 -4.88 11.88
C PRO A 15 -20.00 -4.19 11.82
N ASP A 16 -21.03 -4.82 12.33
CA ASP A 16 -22.42 -4.38 12.37
C ASP A 16 -22.79 -3.59 13.64
N GLU A 17 -21.91 -3.54 14.62
CA GLU A 17 -22.14 -2.81 15.87
C GLU A 17 -21.68 -1.34 15.73
N ARG A 18 -22.45 -0.44 16.36
CA ARG A 18 -22.17 0.99 16.37
C ARG A 18 -21.75 1.44 17.77
N PRO A 19 -20.57 2.04 17.95
CA PRO A 19 -20.19 2.69 19.19
C PRO A 19 -21.12 3.89 19.53
N GLN A 20 -21.14 4.29 20.81
CA GLN A 20 -21.76 5.56 21.21
C GLN A 20 -21.06 6.74 20.53
N PHE A 21 -21.79 7.82 20.27
CA PHE A 21 -21.35 8.95 19.44
C PHE A 21 -19.92 9.44 19.75
N TRP A 22 -19.59 9.73 21.01
CA TRP A 22 -18.26 10.20 21.38
C TRP A 22 -17.15 9.15 21.18
N LYS A 23 -17.43 7.88 21.45
CA LYS A 23 -16.51 6.78 21.18
C LYS A 23 -16.35 6.56 19.67
N LEU A 24 -17.46 6.66 18.92
CA LEU A 24 -17.44 6.58 17.46
C LEU A 24 -16.50 7.64 16.88
N LEU A 25 -16.64 8.90 17.33
CA LEU A 25 -15.80 10.00 16.86
C LEU A 25 -14.32 9.80 17.20
N LEU A 26 -14.01 9.38 18.44
CA LEU A 26 -12.62 9.12 18.86
C LEU A 26 -11.97 8.00 18.02
N TYR A 27 -12.68 6.90 17.82
CA TYR A 27 -12.18 5.80 16.98
C TYR A 27 -12.06 6.20 15.50
N ALA A 28 -12.98 7.02 15.00
CA ALA A 28 -12.91 7.54 13.63
C ALA A 28 -11.69 8.45 13.44
N ILE A 29 -11.44 9.38 14.37
CA ILE A 29 -10.22 10.22 14.35
C ILE A 29 -8.97 9.36 14.40
N GLN A 30 -8.92 8.32 15.24
CA GLN A 30 -7.79 7.38 15.28
C GLN A 30 -7.56 6.73 13.91
N GLN A 31 -8.61 6.25 13.22
CA GLN A 31 -8.47 5.65 11.91
C GLN A 31 -7.95 6.65 10.87
N VAL A 32 -8.37 7.92 10.93
CA VAL A 32 -7.85 8.99 10.08
C VAL A 32 -6.35 9.22 10.35
N ILE A 33 -5.94 9.33 11.61
CA ILE A 33 -4.53 9.55 11.98
C ILE A 33 -3.65 8.40 11.47
N VAL A 34 -4.14 7.17 11.51
CA VAL A 34 -3.39 6.00 11.07
C VAL A 34 -3.22 5.96 9.55
N MET A 35 -4.28 6.26 8.78
CA MET A 35 -4.21 6.22 7.31
C MET A 35 -3.47 7.41 6.70
N PHE A 36 -3.42 8.55 7.42
CA PHE A 36 -3.00 9.83 6.89
C PHE A 36 -1.55 9.84 6.36
N PRO A 37 -0.54 9.32 7.10
CA PRO A 37 0.85 9.38 6.65
C PRO A 37 1.10 8.62 5.34
N ALA A 38 0.54 7.41 5.20
CA ALA A 38 0.70 6.60 4.00
C ALA A 38 0.03 7.24 2.78
N THR A 39 -1.20 7.76 2.95
CA THR A 39 -1.93 8.46 1.89
C THR A 39 -1.19 9.71 1.42
N VAL A 40 -0.65 10.49 2.35
CA VAL A 40 0.13 11.71 2.06
C VAL A 40 1.45 11.38 1.38
N ALA A 41 2.16 10.34 1.85
CA ALA A 41 3.44 9.94 1.26
C ALA A 41 3.28 9.56 -0.22
N VAL A 42 2.27 8.75 -0.58
CA VAL A 42 2.00 8.41 -1.98
C VAL A 42 1.72 9.66 -2.82
N ALA A 43 0.94 10.62 -2.31
CA ALA A 43 0.67 11.87 -3.03
C ALA A 43 1.94 12.68 -3.28
N LEU A 44 2.80 12.81 -2.27
CA LEU A 44 4.07 13.55 -2.35
C LEU A 44 5.04 12.93 -3.37
N ILE A 45 5.16 11.60 -3.35
CA ILE A 45 6.07 10.85 -4.21
C ILE A 45 5.59 10.84 -5.67
N THR A 46 4.29 10.66 -5.88
CA THR A 46 3.70 10.58 -7.23
C THR A 46 3.38 11.93 -7.85
N GLY A 47 3.41 13.02 -7.08
CA GLY A 47 3.05 14.36 -7.54
C GLY A 47 1.55 14.61 -7.66
N PHE A 48 0.70 13.72 -7.13
CA PHE A 48 -0.74 13.96 -7.06
C PHE A 48 -1.07 15.07 -6.04
N HIS A 49 -2.19 15.76 -6.23
CA HIS A 49 -2.64 16.77 -5.27
C HIS A 49 -2.99 16.12 -3.93
N ILE A 50 -2.34 16.56 -2.85
CA ILE A 50 -2.50 15.98 -1.51
C ILE A 50 -3.96 16.06 -1.04
N SER A 51 -4.60 17.23 -1.21
CA SER A 51 -6.01 17.43 -0.83
C SER A 51 -6.93 16.46 -1.56
N THR A 52 -6.75 16.31 -2.89
CA THR A 52 -7.55 15.40 -3.72
C THR A 52 -7.30 13.95 -3.36
N THR A 53 -6.06 13.58 -3.05
CA THR A 53 -5.69 12.22 -2.63
C THR A 53 -6.38 11.82 -1.33
N ILE A 54 -6.38 12.71 -0.32
CA ILE A 54 -7.05 12.46 0.97
C ILE A 54 -8.58 12.40 0.76
N PHE A 55 -9.14 13.29 -0.06
CA PHE A 55 -10.57 13.29 -0.39
C PHE A 55 -10.97 11.98 -1.09
N ALA A 56 -10.20 11.58 -2.10
CA ALA A 56 -10.44 10.37 -2.89
C ALA A 56 -10.39 9.11 -2.01
N SER A 57 -9.44 9.02 -1.07
CA SER A 57 -9.34 7.93 -0.09
C SER A 57 -10.62 7.83 0.77
N GLY A 58 -11.12 8.96 1.27
CA GLY A 58 -12.38 9.00 2.03
C GLY A 58 -13.58 8.57 1.19
N LEU A 59 -13.72 9.13 -0.02
CA LEU A 59 -14.82 8.81 -0.92
C LEU A 59 -14.80 7.32 -1.34
N ALA A 60 -13.62 6.81 -1.73
CA ALA A 60 -13.45 5.42 -2.10
C ALA A 60 -13.74 4.46 -0.93
N THR A 61 -13.36 4.82 0.31
CA THR A 61 -13.72 4.05 1.52
C THR A 61 -15.22 3.96 1.71
N ILE A 62 -15.96 5.06 1.54
CA ILE A 62 -17.43 5.04 1.63
C ILE A 62 -18.00 4.13 0.55
N CYS A 63 -17.57 4.28 -0.70
CA CYS A 63 -18.04 3.44 -1.81
C CYS A 63 -17.72 1.97 -1.56
N PHE A 64 -16.49 1.64 -1.11
CA PHE A 64 -16.08 0.29 -0.75
C PHE A 64 -17.02 -0.33 0.30
N ILE A 65 -17.27 0.37 1.41
CA ILE A 65 -18.12 -0.12 2.49
C ILE A 65 -19.58 -0.32 2.03
N LEU A 66 -20.10 0.56 1.16
CA LEU A 66 -21.45 0.44 0.62
C LEU A 66 -21.57 -0.75 -0.33
N ILE A 67 -20.62 -0.94 -1.23
CA ILE A 67 -20.58 -2.05 -2.19
C ILE A 67 -20.41 -3.40 -1.49
N THR A 68 -19.58 -3.43 -0.46
CA THR A 68 -19.41 -4.61 0.39
C THR A 68 -20.54 -4.80 1.40
N LYS A 69 -21.67 -4.07 1.24
CA LYS A 69 -22.89 -4.16 2.06
C LYS A 69 -22.66 -3.94 3.56
N ARG A 70 -21.65 -3.15 3.91
CA ARG A 70 -21.21 -2.90 5.29
C ARG A 70 -20.76 -4.18 6.02
N GLU A 71 -20.32 -5.18 5.29
CA GLU A 71 -19.86 -6.46 5.87
C GLU A 71 -18.37 -6.51 6.07
N ILE A 72 -17.59 -5.77 5.27
CA ILE A 72 -16.13 -5.76 5.28
C ILE A 72 -15.66 -4.41 5.82
N PRO A 73 -15.17 -4.34 7.07
CA PRO A 73 -14.65 -3.10 7.65
C PRO A 73 -13.19 -2.89 7.24
N LEU A 74 -12.97 -2.38 6.03
CA LEU A 74 -11.65 -1.99 5.54
C LEU A 74 -11.63 -0.51 5.16
N TYR A 75 -10.51 0.16 5.44
CA TYR A 75 -10.26 1.52 5.01
C TYR A 75 -9.44 1.48 3.70
N TYR A 76 -9.94 2.15 2.68
CA TYR A 76 -9.28 2.24 1.39
C TYR A 76 -8.38 3.48 1.35
N GLY A 77 -7.12 3.31 0.94
CA GLY A 77 -6.18 4.41 0.79
C GLY A 77 -5.18 4.19 -0.33
N SER A 78 -4.30 5.16 -0.55
CA SER A 78 -3.35 5.15 -1.68
C SER A 78 -2.33 4.01 -1.56
N SER A 79 -2.10 3.27 -2.65
CA SER A 79 -1.21 2.11 -2.67
C SER A 79 0.20 2.48 -3.13
N PHE A 80 1.20 2.05 -2.36
CA PHE A 80 2.61 2.17 -2.73
C PHE A 80 2.98 1.31 -3.96
N SER A 81 2.22 0.26 -4.24
CA SER A 81 2.46 -0.62 -5.39
C SER A 81 2.39 0.11 -6.74
N TYR A 82 1.63 1.19 -6.82
CA TYR A 82 1.48 1.99 -8.03
C TYR A 82 2.50 3.12 -8.19
N VAL A 83 3.28 3.42 -7.14
CA VAL A 83 4.16 4.60 -7.12
C VAL A 83 5.17 4.59 -8.27
N THR A 84 5.84 3.46 -8.51
CA THR A 84 6.81 3.32 -9.61
C THR A 84 6.15 3.54 -10.97
N ALA A 85 5.01 2.89 -11.22
CA ALA A 85 4.32 2.98 -12.51
C ALA A 85 3.79 4.39 -12.77
N ILE A 86 3.19 5.03 -11.76
CA ILE A 86 2.72 6.41 -11.86
C ILE A 86 3.90 7.36 -12.03
N GLY A 87 4.96 7.24 -11.23
CA GLY A 87 6.15 8.08 -11.31
C GLY A 87 6.82 8.01 -12.67
N SER A 88 7.04 6.80 -13.20
CA SER A 88 7.60 6.58 -14.55
C SER A 88 6.72 7.17 -15.65
N LEU A 89 5.39 7.00 -15.55
CA LEU A 89 4.46 7.61 -16.50
C LEU A 89 4.53 9.14 -16.48
N MET A 90 4.51 9.74 -15.29
CA MET A 90 4.54 11.20 -15.14
C MET A 90 5.89 11.83 -15.54
N ALA A 91 6.98 11.07 -15.47
CA ALA A 91 8.32 11.46 -15.92
C ALA A 91 8.59 11.16 -17.40
N SER A 92 7.66 10.49 -18.11
CA SER A 92 7.86 10.09 -19.50
C SER A 92 8.05 11.29 -20.42
N GLU A 93 8.88 11.16 -21.45
CA GLU A 93 9.14 12.19 -22.47
C GLU A 93 7.86 12.59 -23.21
N THR A 94 6.94 11.64 -23.42
CA THR A 94 5.65 11.89 -24.07
C THR A 94 4.77 12.90 -23.30
N LEU A 95 4.97 13.01 -21.99
CA LEU A 95 4.24 13.92 -21.11
C LEU A 95 5.11 15.11 -20.64
N ALA A 96 6.33 15.27 -21.15
CA ALA A 96 7.25 16.30 -20.67
C ALA A 96 6.67 17.72 -20.75
N ASN A 97 5.94 18.01 -21.83
CA ASN A 97 5.34 19.33 -22.07
C ASN A 97 3.95 19.53 -21.44
N ASN A 98 3.42 18.51 -20.77
CA ASN A 98 2.09 18.58 -20.16
C ASN A 98 2.16 19.24 -18.78
N THR A 99 1.11 19.97 -18.42
CA THR A 99 0.93 20.48 -17.06
C THR A 99 0.74 19.35 -16.06
N LEU A 100 0.96 19.62 -14.77
CA LEU A 100 0.74 18.61 -13.72
C LEU A 100 -0.68 18.01 -13.78
N ASN A 101 -1.70 18.86 -13.96
CA ASN A 101 -3.09 18.40 -14.02
C ASN A 101 -3.35 17.50 -15.25
N GLU A 102 -2.72 17.78 -16.39
CA GLU A 102 -2.83 16.91 -17.57
C GLU A 102 -2.14 15.58 -17.37
N LYS A 103 -0.97 15.57 -16.72
CA LYS A 103 -0.27 14.32 -16.35
C LYS A 103 -1.12 13.47 -15.40
N ILE A 104 -1.71 14.10 -14.38
CA ILE A 104 -2.65 13.45 -13.46
C ILE A 104 -3.85 12.89 -14.24
N ALA A 105 -4.45 13.67 -15.14
CA ALA A 105 -5.59 13.25 -15.95
C ALA A 105 -5.29 12.00 -16.81
N VAL A 106 -4.08 11.92 -17.35
CA VAL A 106 -3.61 10.72 -18.09
C VAL A 106 -3.45 9.53 -17.15
N ALA A 107 -2.81 9.70 -15.99
CA ALA A 107 -2.61 8.63 -15.01
C ALA A 107 -3.95 8.07 -14.47
N GLN A 108 -4.94 8.95 -14.24
CA GLN A 108 -6.28 8.56 -13.79
C GLN A 108 -6.93 7.50 -14.68
N PHE A 109 -6.76 7.59 -16.00
CA PHE A 109 -7.32 6.60 -16.91
C PHE A 109 -6.70 5.22 -16.71
N GLY A 110 -5.38 5.14 -16.51
CA GLY A 110 -4.70 3.88 -16.19
C GLY A 110 -5.16 3.30 -14.85
N ILE A 111 -5.41 4.16 -13.84
CA ILE A 111 -5.94 3.76 -12.52
C ILE A 111 -7.34 3.18 -12.65
N ILE A 112 -8.22 3.80 -13.41
CA ILE A 112 -9.57 3.28 -13.67
C ILE A 112 -9.51 1.91 -14.34
N MET A 113 -8.61 1.75 -15.32
CA MET A 113 -8.43 0.47 -16.01
C MET A 113 -7.84 -0.61 -15.08
N SER A 114 -6.98 -0.24 -14.13
CA SER A 114 -6.51 -1.13 -13.06
C SER A 114 -7.67 -1.62 -12.18
N GLY A 115 -8.60 -0.73 -11.83
CA GLY A 115 -9.82 -1.09 -11.08
C GLY A 115 -10.67 -2.14 -11.81
N PHE A 116 -10.76 -2.08 -13.15
CA PHE A 116 -11.45 -3.13 -13.92
C PHE A 116 -10.79 -4.50 -13.76
N VAL A 117 -9.45 -4.58 -13.73
CA VAL A 117 -8.73 -5.85 -13.51
C VAL A 117 -9.08 -6.43 -12.15
N SER A 118 -9.10 -5.62 -11.09
CA SER A 118 -9.49 -6.04 -9.75
C SER A 118 -10.94 -6.52 -9.70
N ILE A 119 -11.87 -5.85 -10.39
CA ILE A 119 -13.28 -6.27 -10.50
C ILE A 119 -13.38 -7.63 -11.22
N ILE A 120 -12.68 -7.80 -12.34
CA ILE A 120 -12.66 -9.07 -13.08
C ILE A 120 -12.13 -10.20 -12.20
N ALA A 121 -11.02 -9.96 -11.48
CA ALA A 121 -10.49 -10.92 -10.52
C ALA A 121 -11.51 -11.27 -9.44
N GLY A 122 -12.20 -10.27 -8.89
CA GLY A 122 -13.26 -10.47 -7.90
C GLY A 122 -14.43 -11.30 -8.43
N LEU A 123 -14.85 -11.09 -9.68
CA LEU A 123 -15.90 -11.89 -10.34
C LEU A 123 -15.44 -13.33 -10.57
N ILE A 124 -14.17 -13.55 -10.96
CA ILE A 124 -13.58 -14.88 -11.11
C ILE A 124 -13.58 -15.61 -9.76
N VAL A 125 -13.15 -14.95 -8.69
CA VAL A 125 -13.19 -15.54 -7.33
C VAL A 125 -14.61 -15.87 -6.90
N LYS A 126 -15.56 -14.99 -7.16
CA LYS A 126 -16.97 -15.22 -6.81
C LYS A 126 -17.56 -16.42 -7.55
N LYS A 127 -17.14 -16.67 -8.79
CA LYS A 127 -17.64 -17.77 -9.63
C LYS A 127 -16.89 -19.10 -9.38
N PHE A 128 -15.57 -19.07 -9.26
CA PHE A 128 -14.72 -20.27 -9.22
C PHE A 128 -14.09 -20.55 -7.85
N GLY A 129 -14.37 -19.70 -6.85
CA GLY A 129 -13.82 -19.80 -5.51
C GLY A 129 -12.41 -19.22 -5.41
N ARG A 130 -11.94 -19.06 -4.16
CA ARG A 130 -10.63 -18.47 -3.83
C ARG A 130 -9.44 -19.23 -4.42
N ASN A 131 -9.53 -20.56 -4.54
CA ASN A 131 -8.46 -21.40 -5.07
C ASN A 131 -8.10 -21.06 -6.53
N ALA A 132 -9.00 -20.40 -7.28
CA ALA A 132 -8.71 -19.97 -8.64
C ALA A 132 -7.61 -18.90 -8.70
N ILE A 133 -7.65 -17.93 -7.79
CA ILE A 133 -6.60 -16.90 -7.69
C ILE A 133 -5.29 -17.49 -7.16
N GLU A 134 -5.33 -18.33 -6.13
CA GLU A 134 -4.13 -18.95 -5.57
C GLU A 134 -3.36 -19.81 -6.59
N LYS A 135 -4.05 -20.36 -7.60
CA LYS A 135 -3.41 -21.09 -8.72
C LYS A 135 -2.72 -20.16 -9.70
N VAL A 136 -3.30 -18.99 -9.99
CA VAL A 136 -2.76 -18.02 -10.95
C VAL A 136 -1.69 -17.15 -10.31
N LEU A 137 -1.90 -16.76 -9.07
CA LEU A 137 -1.03 -15.87 -8.29
C LEU A 137 -0.56 -16.56 -6.99
N PRO A 138 0.24 -17.65 -7.10
CA PRO A 138 0.83 -18.28 -5.92
C PRO A 138 1.88 -17.36 -5.27
N ALA A 139 2.25 -17.66 -4.04
CA ALA A 139 3.26 -16.91 -3.29
C ALA A 139 4.65 -16.85 -3.96
N THR A 140 4.95 -17.78 -4.86
CA THR A 140 6.13 -17.77 -5.73
C THR A 140 6.14 -16.64 -6.76
N ILE A 141 5.00 -16.01 -7.00
CA ILE A 141 4.84 -14.83 -7.86
C ILE A 141 4.65 -13.59 -6.98
N THR A 142 3.71 -13.63 -6.05
CA THR A 142 3.29 -12.46 -5.29
C THR A 142 4.36 -11.95 -4.33
N GLY A 143 5.13 -12.85 -3.73
CA GLY A 143 6.28 -12.49 -2.89
C GLY A 143 7.36 -11.73 -3.65
N PRO A 144 7.94 -12.30 -4.73
CA PRO A 144 8.94 -11.61 -5.54
C PRO A 144 8.42 -10.30 -6.16
N VAL A 145 7.15 -10.23 -6.60
CA VAL A 145 6.57 -8.99 -7.12
C VAL A 145 6.56 -7.91 -6.04
N ALA A 146 6.16 -8.22 -4.81
CA ALA A 146 6.24 -7.27 -3.70
C ALA A 146 7.69 -6.83 -3.39
N ILE A 147 8.65 -7.76 -3.45
CA ILE A 147 10.08 -7.44 -3.27
C ILE A 147 10.55 -6.44 -4.32
N ILE A 148 10.27 -6.69 -5.61
CA ILE A 148 10.74 -5.78 -6.68
C ILE A 148 10.05 -4.42 -6.61
N ILE A 149 8.80 -4.31 -6.16
CA ILE A 149 8.14 -3.02 -5.93
C ILE A 149 8.97 -2.17 -4.95
N GLY A 150 9.35 -2.73 -3.81
CA GLY A 150 10.17 -2.00 -2.84
C GLY A 150 11.58 -1.67 -3.36
N LEU A 151 12.23 -2.62 -4.03
CA LEU A 151 13.62 -2.44 -4.51
C LEU A 151 13.73 -1.50 -5.70
N THR A 152 12.76 -1.45 -6.60
CA THR A 152 12.77 -0.51 -7.74
C THR A 152 12.66 0.95 -7.31
N LEU A 153 12.07 1.22 -6.15
CA LEU A 153 11.94 2.55 -5.57
C LEU A 153 13.15 2.97 -4.71
N ALA A 154 14.07 2.04 -4.40
CA ALA A 154 15.20 2.31 -3.52
C ALA A 154 16.09 3.47 -4.02
N GLY A 155 16.27 3.59 -5.35
CA GLY A 155 17.03 4.69 -5.95
C GLY A 155 16.41 6.05 -5.65
N ASN A 156 15.08 6.18 -5.78
CA ASN A 156 14.36 7.42 -5.49
C ASN A 156 14.50 7.79 -4.02
N ALA A 157 14.29 6.85 -3.10
CA ALA A 157 14.45 7.08 -1.67
C ALA A 157 15.83 7.64 -1.29
N ILE A 158 16.90 7.07 -1.86
CA ILE A 158 18.26 7.53 -1.60
C ILE A 158 18.53 8.90 -2.24
N THR A 159 18.01 9.16 -3.44
CA THR A 159 18.12 10.47 -4.09
C THR A 159 17.37 11.54 -3.29
N ASP A 160 16.16 11.28 -2.84
CA ASP A 160 15.36 12.22 -2.06
C ASP A 160 15.94 12.45 -0.67
N ALA A 161 16.66 11.48 -0.10
CA ALA A 161 17.33 11.59 1.19
C ALA A 161 18.38 12.73 1.24
N CYS A 162 18.97 13.11 0.12
CA CYS A 162 19.95 14.19 0.03
C CYS A 162 19.51 15.33 -0.89
N SER A 163 18.30 15.27 -1.42
CA SER A 163 17.80 16.23 -2.40
C SER A 163 17.50 17.59 -1.76
N LEU A 164 17.90 18.63 -2.48
CA LEU A 164 17.52 20.03 -2.22
C LEU A 164 16.39 20.49 -3.16
N ALA A 165 15.70 19.55 -3.79
CA ALA A 165 14.62 19.86 -4.73
C ALA A 165 13.52 20.68 -4.04
N SER A 166 13.17 21.80 -4.65
CA SER A 166 12.18 22.75 -4.14
C SER A 166 12.51 23.32 -2.74
N ALA A 167 13.75 23.16 -2.24
CA ALA A 167 14.21 23.81 -1.01
C ALA A 167 14.05 25.35 -1.12
N GLY A 168 13.87 26.00 0.02
CA GLY A 168 13.76 27.45 0.12
C GLY A 168 15.06 28.18 -0.21
N ALA A 169 15.62 28.90 0.77
CA ALA A 169 16.84 29.67 0.54
C ALA A 169 18.10 28.83 0.78
N VAL A 170 18.76 28.41 -0.32
CA VAL A 170 20.09 27.80 -0.30
C VAL A 170 20.99 28.59 -1.25
N LEU A 171 22.08 29.16 -0.72
CA LEU A 171 23.05 29.92 -1.52
C LEU A 171 23.96 28.94 -2.29
N GLU A 172 24.43 29.33 -3.49
CA GLU A 172 25.28 28.47 -4.32
C GLU A 172 26.54 27.97 -3.60
N ASN A 173 27.15 28.82 -2.78
CA ASN A 173 28.34 28.47 -2.00
C ASN A 173 28.04 27.53 -0.81
N GLN A 174 26.78 27.28 -0.50
CA GLN A 174 26.32 26.44 0.62
C GLN A 174 25.72 25.08 0.16
N ILE A 175 25.64 24.81 -1.14
CA ILE A 175 25.00 23.60 -1.68
C ILE A 175 25.58 22.33 -1.05
N SER A 176 26.91 22.20 -0.98
CA SER A 176 27.56 21.02 -0.38
C SER A 176 27.21 20.85 1.10
N LEU A 177 27.18 21.95 1.87
CA LEU A 177 26.77 21.92 3.28
C LEU A 177 25.29 21.58 3.40
N ALA A 178 24.43 22.18 2.59
CA ALA A 178 22.99 21.92 2.59
C ALA A 178 22.67 20.45 2.25
N THR A 179 23.37 19.86 1.28
CA THR A 179 23.24 18.43 0.95
C THR A 179 23.66 17.53 2.13
N ASN A 180 24.74 17.85 2.82
CA ASN A 180 25.15 17.10 4.02
C ASN A 180 24.13 17.25 5.15
N LEU A 181 23.57 18.44 5.33
CA LEU A 181 22.50 18.67 6.32
C LEU A 181 21.20 17.96 5.94
N ALA A 182 20.87 17.85 4.64
CA ALA A 182 19.75 17.05 4.17
C ALA A 182 19.95 15.57 4.54
N TRP A 183 21.16 15.01 4.36
CA TRP A 183 21.46 13.66 4.86
C TRP A 183 21.24 13.50 6.36
N VAL A 184 21.62 14.49 7.19
CA VAL A 184 21.37 14.45 8.64
C VAL A 184 19.88 14.39 8.92
N VAL A 185 19.08 15.23 8.27
CA VAL A 185 17.62 15.25 8.42
C VAL A 185 17.00 13.91 8.01
N SER A 186 17.43 13.37 6.88
CA SER A 186 16.98 12.07 6.38
C SER A 186 17.32 10.93 7.33
N LEU A 187 18.57 10.86 7.81
CA LEU A 187 19.00 9.84 8.77
C LEU A 187 18.24 9.93 10.10
N VAL A 188 18.00 11.12 10.62
CA VAL A 188 17.19 11.29 11.83
C VAL A 188 15.76 10.82 11.58
N THR A 189 15.16 11.17 10.44
CA THR A 189 13.82 10.69 10.07
C THR A 189 13.76 9.18 9.99
N LEU A 190 14.70 8.55 9.30
CA LEU A 190 14.81 7.10 9.15
C LEU A 190 14.96 6.41 10.50
N LEU A 191 15.97 6.81 11.27
CA LEU A 191 16.30 6.16 12.56
C LEU A 191 15.15 6.34 13.56
N SER A 192 14.56 7.53 13.66
CA SER A 192 13.40 7.75 14.53
C SER A 192 12.20 6.92 14.11
N THR A 193 11.91 6.81 12.79
CA THR A 193 10.84 5.95 12.28
C THR A 193 11.07 4.49 12.68
N ILE A 194 12.30 3.97 12.51
CA ILE A 194 12.67 2.61 12.91
C ILE A 194 12.51 2.42 14.43
N ILE A 195 13.06 3.32 15.24
CA ILE A 195 12.99 3.26 16.71
C ILE A 195 11.53 3.25 17.15
N PHE A 196 10.70 4.14 16.61
CA PHE A 196 9.28 4.17 16.93
C PHE A 196 8.54 2.92 16.47
N SER A 197 8.88 2.37 15.30
CA SER A 197 8.29 1.13 14.82
C SER A 197 8.60 -0.07 15.71
N VAL A 198 9.80 -0.13 16.27
CA VAL A 198 10.27 -1.27 17.08
C VAL A 198 9.83 -1.16 18.55
N TYR A 199 9.93 0.02 19.15
CA TYR A 199 9.78 0.19 20.59
C TYR A 199 8.43 0.73 21.04
N LEU A 200 7.70 1.47 20.19
CA LEU A 200 6.36 1.93 20.54
C LEU A 200 5.37 0.77 20.50
N LYS A 201 4.49 0.70 21.48
CA LYS A 201 3.47 -0.35 21.59
C LYS A 201 2.06 0.25 21.63
N GLY A 202 1.06 -0.60 21.37
CA GLY A 202 -0.33 -0.20 21.39
C GLY A 202 -0.66 0.78 20.26
N VAL A 203 -1.47 1.79 20.54
CA VAL A 203 -1.91 2.79 19.56
C VAL A 203 -0.73 3.61 19.02
N TRP A 204 0.25 3.95 19.86
CA TRP A 204 1.43 4.72 19.47
C TRP A 204 2.34 3.96 18.50
N GLY A 205 2.43 2.63 18.64
CA GLY A 205 3.19 1.75 17.75
C GLY A 205 2.65 1.68 16.31
N GLN A 206 1.55 2.37 16.02
CA GLN A 206 0.97 2.45 14.69
C GLN A 206 1.26 3.78 13.99
N LEU A 207 1.95 4.70 14.67
CA LEU A 207 2.23 6.03 14.18
C LEU A 207 3.73 6.31 13.95
N PRO A 208 4.61 5.31 13.72
CA PRO A 208 6.04 5.58 13.45
C PRO A 208 6.21 6.45 12.21
N ILE A 209 5.39 6.21 11.17
CA ILE A 209 5.38 6.95 9.90
C ILE A 209 4.95 8.42 10.09
N LEU A 210 4.29 8.75 11.19
CA LEU A 210 3.97 10.13 11.56
C LEU A 210 5.07 10.78 12.42
N PHE A 211 5.55 10.06 13.45
CA PHE A 211 6.50 10.62 14.40
C PHE A 211 7.91 10.79 13.83
N GLY A 212 8.35 9.90 12.95
CA GLY A 212 9.63 10.01 12.27
C GLY A 212 9.77 11.33 11.50
N PRO A 213 8.87 11.62 10.54
CA PRO A 213 8.84 12.89 9.82
C PRO A 213 8.73 14.12 10.72
N ILE A 214 7.96 14.07 11.81
CA ILE A 214 7.88 15.19 12.77
C ILE A 214 9.26 15.49 13.36
N LEU A 215 10.01 14.47 13.80
CA LEU A 215 11.36 14.68 14.32
C LEU A 215 12.31 15.17 13.23
N GLY A 216 12.22 14.65 12.01
CA GLY A 216 12.99 15.14 10.86
C GLY A 216 12.74 16.63 10.59
N CYS A 217 11.46 17.05 10.60
CA CYS A 217 11.09 18.45 10.45
C CYS A 217 11.59 19.33 11.60
N MET A 218 11.59 18.83 12.82
CA MET A 218 12.17 19.55 13.96
C MET A 218 13.68 19.80 13.76
N VAL A 219 14.42 18.80 13.29
CA VAL A 219 15.85 18.94 12.97
C VAL A 219 16.04 19.92 11.82
N ALA A 220 15.24 19.84 10.76
CA ALA A 220 15.31 20.79 9.64
C ALA A 220 15.04 22.24 10.10
N LEU A 221 14.10 22.45 11.04
CA LEU A 221 13.83 23.75 11.65
C LEU A 221 15.03 24.25 12.47
N ILE A 222 15.65 23.40 13.28
CA ILE A 222 16.86 23.73 14.05
C ILE A 222 17.99 24.14 13.08
N ILE A 223 18.20 23.41 11.99
CA ILE A 223 19.19 23.74 10.96
C ILE A 223 18.91 25.11 10.37
N LYS A 224 17.67 25.40 9.99
CA LYS A 224 17.25 26.71 9.46
C LYS A 224 17.56 27.85 10.44
N LEU A 225 17.26 27.67 11.73
CA LEU A 225 17.51 28.68 12.76
C LEU A 225 19.01 28.87 13.05
N ALA A 226 19.80 27.80 13.00
CA ALA A 226 21.23 27.84 13.33
C ALA A 226 22.13 28.29 12.16
N THR A 227 21.79 27.93 10.94
CA THR A 227 22.66 28.12 9.75
C THR A 227 22.07 29.07 8.71
N GLY A 228 20.78 29.38 8.79
CA GLY A 228 20.05 30.13 7.77
C GLY A 228 19.69 29.31 6.52
N ILE A 229 20.13 28.03 6.43
CA ILE A 229 19.80 27.15 5.31
C ILE A 229 18.38 26.63 5.46
N ASP A 230 17.51 26.94 4.51
CA ASP A 230 16.11 26.53 4.53
C ASP A 230 15.89 25.28 3.66
N LEU A 231 15.75 24.12 4.31
CA LEU A 231 15.46 22.84 3.65
C LEU A 231 13.96 22.60 3.42
N PHE A 232 13.07 23.46 3.97
CA PHE A 232 11.64 23.34 3.73
C PHE A 232 11.31 23.67 2.28
N ARG A 233 10.37 22.93 1.69
CA ARG A 233 9.95 23.13 0.31
C ARG A 233 9.14 24.43 0.17
N VAL A 234 9.33 25.11 -0.94
CA VAL A 234 8.49 26.24 -1.34
C VAL A 234 7.11 25.71 -1.71
N LEU A 235 6.07 26.39 -1.24
CA LEU A 235 4.69 26.01 -1.57
C LEU A 235 4.45 26.08 -3.07
N PRO A 236 3.75 25.10 -3.67
CA PRO A 236 3.41 25.13 -5.08
C PRO A 236 2.45 26.30 -5.38
N GLU A 237 2.44 26.78 -6.61
CA GLU A 237 1.52 27.85 -7.05
C GLU A 237 0.03 27.50 -6.85
N THR A 238 -0.27 26.22 -6.83
CA THR A 238 -1.62 25.69 -6.56
C THR A 238 -2.03 25.75 -5.08
N ALA A 239 -1.11 26.13 -4.19
CA ALA A 239 -1.41 26.25 -2.76
C ALA A 239 -2.39 27.41 -2.51
N SER A 240 -3.49 27.14 -1.84
CA SER A 240 -4.48 28.16 -1.51
C SER A 240 -4.05 28.95 -0.29
N SER A 241 -4.34 30.24 -0.26
CA SER A 241 -4.11 31.13 0.87
C SER A 241 -5.26 31.18 1.88
N GLY A 242 -6.42 30.59 1.55
CA GLY A 242 -7.60 30.53 2.43
C GLY A 242 -7.46 29.49 3.54
N ILE A 243 -8.37 29.53 4.54
CA ILE A 243 -8.44 28.50 5.58
C ILE A 243 -9.03 27.20 5.03
N PHE A 244 -10.01 27.31 4.11
CA PHE A 244 -10.65 26.19 3.45
C PHE A 244 -10.62 26.39 1.94
N ALA A 245 -10.27 25.32 1.22
CA ALA A 245 -10.37 25.26 -0.24
C ALA A 245 -10.85 23.88 -0.66
N LEU A 246 -11.64 23.82 -1.73
CA LEU A 246 -12.00 22.53 -2.32
C LEU A 246 -10.78 21.87 -2.94
N PRO A 247 -10.67 20.53 -2.87
CA PRO A 247 -9.64 19.78 -3.58
C PRO A 247 -9.66 20.08 -5.09
N ILE A 248 -8.50 20.00 -5.71
CA ILE A 248 -8.35 20.19 -7.17
C ILE A 248 -8.74 18.89 -7.85
N PHE A 249 -9.94 18.82 -8.39
CA PHE A 249 -10.42 17.68 -9.15
C PHE A 249 -9.98 17.75 -10.59
N THR A 250 -9.51 16.63 -11.12
CA THR A 250 -9.17 16.44 -12.53
C THR A 250 -10.01 15.32 -13.11
N LEU A 251 -10.31 15.37 -14.40
CA LEU A 251 -11.06 14.30 -15.07
C LEU A 251 -10.13 13.40 -15.87
N PRO A 252 -10.39 12.09 -15.90
CA PRO A 252 -9.53 11.14 -16.60
C PRO A 252 -9.48 11.41 -18.09
N LYS A 253 -8.27 11.41 -18.67
CA LYS A 253 -8.03 11.56 -20.12
C LYS A 253 -7.63 10.19 -20.69
N PRO A 254 -8.38 9.64 -21.66
CA PRO A 254 -8.04 8.36 -22.28
C PRO A 254 -6.61 8.35 -22.82
N SER A 255 -5.82 7.37 -22.42
CA SER A 255 -4.43 7.20 -22.82
C SER A 255 -4.05 5.73 -22.82
N TRP A 256 -3.64 5.20 -23.97
CA TRP A 256 -3.15 3.83 -24.06
C TRP A 256 -1.83 3.66 -23.28
N LEU A 257 -0.98 4.69 -23.27
CA LEU A 257 0.25 4.69 -22.50
C LEU A 257 -0.02 4.46 -21.01
N ALA A 258 -1.03 5.14 -20.44
CA ALA A 258 -1.41 4.97 -19.04
C ALA A 258 -1.98 3.58 -18.76
N VAL A 259 -2.74 3.00 -19.70
CA VAL A 259 -3.25 1.63 -19.57
C VAL A 259 -2.10 0.63 -19.46
N VAL A 260 -1.14 0.70 -20.37
CA VAL A 260 0.02 -0.22 -20.36
C VAL A 260 0.88 -0.03 -19.12
N ALA A 261 1.06 1.21 -18.67
CA ALA A 261 1.89 1.54 -17.52
C ALA A 261 1.27 1.13 -16.19
N ILE A 262 -0.02 1.38 -15.96
CA ILE A 262 -0.63 1.32 -14.63
C ILE A 262 -1.53 0.10 -14.45
N MET A 263 -2.34 -0.26 -15.46
CA MET A 263 -3.33 -1.33 -15.33
C MET A 263 -2.74 -2.67 -14.84
N PRO A 264 -1.55 -3.14 -15.30
CA PRO A 264 -1.01 -4.43 -14.87
C PRO A 264 -0.61 -4.48 -13.39
N ILE A 265 -0.44 -3.33 -12.72
CA ILE A 265 -0.09 -3.29 -11.30
C ILE A 265 -1.20 -3.86 -10.40
N ALA A 266 -2.45 -3.87 -10.87
CA ALA A 266 -3.55 -4.55 -10.18
C ALA A 266 -3.22 -6.02 -9.84
N ILE A 267 -2.42 -6.69 -10.66
CA ILE A 267 -1.96 -8.07 -10.40
C ILE A 267 -1.15 -8.14 -9.11
N ALA A 268 -0.40 -7.10 -8.79
CA ALA A 268 0.41 -7.03 -7.58
C ALA A 268 -0.41 -6.69 -6.32
N THR A 269 -1.50 -5.93 -6.46
CA THR A 269 -2.35 -5.54 -5.31
C THR A 269 -3.38 -6.59 -4.91
N ILE A 270 -3.81 -7.48 -5.82
CA ILE A 270 -4.75 -8.56 -5.52
C ILE A 270 -4.29 -9.46 -4.36
N PRO A 271 -3.02 -9.94 -4.31
CA PRO A 271 -2.53 -10.71 -3.18
C PRO A 271 -2.50 -9.95 -1.86
N GLU A 272 -2.14 -8.67 -1.88
CA GLU A 272 -2.12 -7.79 -0.71
C GLU A 272 -3.53 -7.68 -0.14
N SER A 273 -4.51 -7.35 -0.97
CA SER A 273 -5.92 -7.27 -0.60
C SER A 273 -6.46 -8.62 -0.09
N THR A 274 -6.00 -9.74 -0.68
CA THR A 274 -6.34 -11.10 -0.21
C THR A 274 -5.79 -11.36 1.19
N ALA A 275 -4.56 -10.97 1.47
CA ALA A 275 -3.95 -11.12 2.79
C ALA A 275 -4.71 -10.30 3.85
N HIS A 276 -5.08 -9.08 3.53
CA HIS A 276 -5.80 -8.18 4.44
C HIS A 276 -7.17 -8.73 4.84
N ILE A 277 -7.96 -9.27 3.91
CA ILE A 277 -9.26 -9.83 4.27
C ILE A 277 -9.13 -11.10 5.13
N TYR A 278 -8.11 -11.93 4.90
CA TYR A 278 -7.87 -13.11 5.75
C TYR A 278 -7.42 -12.71 7.16
N GLN A 279 -6.55 -11.72 7.28
CA GLN A 279 -6.13 -11.17 8.56
C GLN A 279 -7.33 -10.61 9.34
N LEU A 280 -8.18 -9.86 8.65
CA LEU A 280 -9.39 -9.29 9.23
C LEU A 280 -10.37 -10.39 9.69
N ASP A 281 -10.54 -11.46 8.89
CA ASP A 281 -11.40 -12.61 9.24
C ASP A 281 -10.96 -13.25 10.56
N ILE A 282 -9.66 -13.45 10.75
CA ILE A 282 -9.09 -14.00 11.98
C ILE A 282 -9.42 -13.12 13.19
N TYR A 283 -9.17 -11.80 13.08
CA TYR A 283 -9.37 -10.87 14.20
C TYR A 283 -10.83 -10.70 14.58
N ILE A 284 -11.74 -10.62 13.60
CA ILE A 284 -13.17 -10.46 13.84
C ILE A 284 -13.75 -11.74 14.45
N ASN A 285 -13.38 -12.92 13.96
CA ASN A 285 -13.85 -14.18 14.51
C ASN A 285 -13.32 -14.43 15.94
N ASP A 286 -12.08 -14.02 16.28
CA ASP A 286 -11.56 -14.05 17.65
C ASP A 286 -12.38 -13.13 18.58
N LEU A 287 -12.69 -11.91 18.15
CA LEU A 287 -13.54 -10.99 18.91
C LEU A 287 -14.96 -11.53 19.07
N ALA A 288 -15.54 -12.09 18.00
CA ALA A 288 -16.88 -12.69 18.04
C ALA A 288 -16.97 -13.83 19.05
N LYS A 289 -15.95 -14.72 19.09
CA LYS A 289 -15.84 -15.77 20.11
C LYS A 289 -15.76 -15.19 21.52
N LYS A 290 -14.93 -14.18 21.76
CA LYS A 290 -14.81 -13.50 23.07
C LYS A 290 -16.12 -12.83 23.52
N LYS A 291 -16.89 -12.31 22.58
CA LYS A 291 -18.20 -11.71 22.83
C LYS A 291 -19.33 -12.76 22.94
N LYS A 292 -19.04 -14.04 22.71
CA LYS A 292 -20.05 -15.12 22.63
C LYS A 292 -21.16 -14.80 21.60
N SER A 293 -20.75 -14.18 20.45
CA SER A 293 -21.67 -13.87 19.36
C SER A 293 -22.13 -15.18 18.68
N THR A 294 -23.41 -15.28 18.37
CA THR A 294 -23.95 -16.39 17.59
C THR A 294 -23.72 -16.19 16.08
N LYS A 295 -23.41 -14.96 15.65
CA LYS A 295 -23.15 -14.60 14.26
C LYS A 295 -21.73 -15.03 13.86
N LYS A 296 -21.63 -15.77 12.76
CA LYS A 296 -20.36 -16.12 12.12
C LYS A 296 -20.03 -15.09 11.06
N TYR A 297 -18.81 -14.56 11.08
CA TYR A 297 -18.29 -13.61 10.11
C TYR A 297 -17.33 -14.36 9.18
N ASN A 298 -17.83 -14.80 8.02
CA ASN A 298 -17.03 -15.53 7.03
C ASN A 298 -16.45 -14.54 6.01
N LEU A 299 -15.50 -13.70 6.45
CA LEU A 299 -14.96 -12.65 5.57
C LEU A 299 -14.03 -13.25 4.50
N ALA A 300 -13.32 -14.33 4.80
CA ALA A 300 -12.49 -15.03 3.83
C ALA A 300 -13.31 -15.51 2.61
N ASP A 301 -14.57 -15.91 2.79
CA ASP A 301 -15.46 -16.32 1.70
C ASP A 301 -15.94 -15.11 0.86
N LYS A 302 -15.76 -13.90 1.37
CA LYS A 302 -16.13 -12.65 0.69
C LYS A 302 -14.99 -12.00 -0.09
N LEU A 303 -13.88 -12.74 -0.29
CA LEU A 303 -12.73 -12.26 -1.06
C LEU A 303 -13.13 -11.69 -2.42
N GLY A 304 -14.02 -12.37 -3.16
CA GLY A 304 -14.50 -11.86 -4.44
C GLY A 304 -15.21 -10.50 -4.33
N LEU A 305 -15.99 -10.29 -3.27
CA LEU A 305 -16.66 -9.02 -3.01
C LEU A 305 -15.65 -7.94 -2.57
N ASN A 306 -14.63 -8.32 -1.81
CA ASN A 306 -13.54 -7.44 -1.42
C ASN A 306 -12.78 -6.89 -2.64
N LEU A 307 -12.37 -7.76 -3.57
CA LEU A 307 -11.68 -7.37 -4.80
C LEU A 307 -12.55 -6.49 -5.72
N ILE A 308 -13.87 -6.74 -5.78
CA ILE A 308 -14.79 -5.85 -6.49
C ILE A 308 -14.83 -4.48 -5.82
N GLY A 309 -14.87 -4.44 -4.48
CA GLY A 309 -14.83 -3.21 -3.71
C GLY A 309 -13.54 -2.41 -3.94
N ASP A 310 -12.39 -3.08 -3.96
CA ASP A 310 -11.09 -2.46 -4.26
C ASP A 310 -11.06 -1.87 -5.67
N GLY A 311 -11.49 -2.64 -6.67
CA GLY A 311 -11.53 -2.15 -8.04
C GLY A 311 -12.44 -0.94 -8.24
N ILE A 312 -13.59 -0.91 -7.55
CA ILE A 312 -14.48 0.27 -7.57
C ILE A 312 -13.83 1.42 -6.79
N GLY A 313 -13.10 1.15 -5.71
CA GLY A 313 -12.29 2.14 -5.00
C GLY A 313 -11.29 2.82 -5.92
N ASP A 314 -10.54 2.03 -6.72
CA ASP A 314 -9.62 2.54 -7.74
C ASP A 314 -10.33 3.41 -8.78
N MET A 315 -11.47 2.94 -9.30
CA MET A 315 -12.25 3.70 -10.28
C MET A 315 -12.76 5.03 -9.72
N VAL A 316 -13.27 5.03 -8.49
CA VAL A 316 -13.75 6.25 -7.81
C VAL A 316 -12.59 7.21 -7.55
N SER A 317 -11.47 6.71 -7.02
CA SER A 317 -10.27 7.52 -6.80
C SER A 317 -9.74 8.10 -8.10
N GLY A 318 -9.57 7.26 -9.13
CA GLY A 318 -9.14 7.69 -10.45
C GLY A 318 -10.09 8.68 -11.11
N PHE A 319 -11.40 8.59 -10.88
CA PHE A 319 -12.36 9.53 -11.45
C PHE A 319 -12.28 10.94 -10.86
N VAL A 320 -11.97 11.07 -9.57
CA VAL A 320 -11.90 12.38 -8.90
C VAL A 320 -10.51 13.01 -8.88
N GLY A 321 -9.49 12.32 -9.39
CA GLY A 321 -8.12 12.86 -9.44
C GLY A 321 -7.19 12.32 -8.34
N GLY A 322 -7.58 11.23 -7.68
CA GLY A 322 -6.74 10.54 -6.71
C GLY A 322 -5.92 9.41 -7.34
N PRO A 323 -4.83 8.97 -6.68
CA PRO A 323 -4.04 7.81 -7.11
C PRO A 323 -4.79 6.50 -6.86
N ALA A 324 -4.29 5.40 -7.46
CA ALA A 324 -4.76 4.07 -7.18
C ALA A 324 -4.53 3.68 -5.72
N GLY A 325 -5.38 2.82 -5.19
CA GLY A 325 -5.36 2.48 -3.79
C GLY A 325 -5.42 0.99 -3.49
N THR A 326 -5.51 0.70 -2.21
CA THR A 326 -5.66 -0.64 -1.64
C THR A 326 -6.27 -0.53 -0.24
N ASN A 327 -6.67 -1.65 0.33
CA ASN A 327 -7.05 -1.72 1.73
C ASN A 327 -5.83 -1.55 2.65
N TYR A 328 -5.93 -0.73 3.68
CA TYR A 328 -4.81 -0.43 4.57
C TYR A 328 -4.63 -1.45 5.70
N GLY A 329 -3.48 -2.12 5.71
CA GLY A 329 -3.03 -3.01 6.78
C GLY A 329 -2.81 -2.30 8.12
N GLU A 330 -2.36 -1.04 8.09
CA GLU A 330 -2.19 -0.19 9.26
C GLU A 330 -3.52 0.03 9.99
N ASN A 331 -4.58 0.31 9.24
CA ASN A 331 -5.92 0.47 9.82
C ASN A 331 -6.45 -0.85 10.39
N ILE A 332 -6.17 -2.01 9.74
CA ILE A 332 -6.50 -3.33 10.28
C ILE A 332 -5.78 -3.54 11.62
N SER A 333 -4.50 -3.20 11.68
CA SER A 333 -3.70 -3.32 12.90
C SER A 333 -4.24 -2.43 14.02
N ALA A 334 -4.66 -1.18 13.70
CA ALA A 334 -5.32 -0.28 14.65
C ALA A 334 -6.62 -0.86 15.18
N MET A 335 -7.45 -1.44 14.29
CA MET A 335 -8.68 -2.10 14.67
C MET A 335 -8.43 -3.33 15.55
N ALA A 336 -7.39 -4.11 15.27
CA ALA A 336 -7.04 -5.30 16.06
C ALA A 336 -6.64 -4.94 17.49
N ILE A 337 -5.86 -3.86 17.68
CA ILE A 337 -5.44 -3.39 19.01
C ILE A 337 -6.64 -2.84 19.80
N THR A 338 -7.46 -2.02 19.18
CA THR A 338 -8.64 -1.41 19.83
C THR A 338 -9.82 -2.35 19.93
N LYS A 339 -9.78 -3.47 19.17
CA LYS A 339 -10.90 -4.42 18.98
C LYS A 339 -12.16 -3.73 18.41
N VAL A 340 -11.98 -2.72 17.56
CA VAL A 340 -13.06 -1.93 16.97
C VAL A 340 -13.10 -2.16 15.47
N PHE A 341 -13.97 -3.06 15.02
CA PHE A 341 -14.15 -3.43 13.60
C PHE A 341 -15.44 -2.86 13.01
N SER A 342 -16.03 -1.84 13.63
CA SER A 342 -17.29 -1.22 13.21
C SER A 342 -17.16 -0.50 11.87
N THR A 343 -17.96 -0.88 10.89
CA THR A 343 -18.05 -0.18 9.58
C THR A 343 -18.54 1.26 9.74
N SER A 344 -19.37 1.55 10.76
CA SER A 344 -19.82 2.91 11.06
C SER A 344 -18.66 3.83 11.47
N VAL A 345 -17.62 3.30 12.15
CA VAL A 345 -16.44 4.06 12.52
C VAL A 345 -15.66 4.45 11.26
N LEU A 346 -15.49 3.54 10.30
CA LEU A 346 -14.76 3.80 9.08
C LEU A 346 -15.49 4.78 8.15
N ILE A 347 -16.82 4.72 8.08
CA ILE A 347 -17.62 5.71 7.34
C ILE A 347 -17.42 7.12 7.93
N VAL A 348 -17.46 7.26 9.26
CA VAL A 348 -17.23 8.56 9.90
C VAL A 348 -15.78 9.00 9.73
N ALA A 349 -14.81 8.09 9.80
CA ALA A 349 -13.41 8.38 9.50
C ALA A 349 -13.23 8.90 8.06
N ALA A 350 -13.87 8.26 7.09
CA ALA A 350 -13.83 8.67 5.69
C ALA A 350 -14.42 10.08 5.48
N ILE A 351 -15.55 10.39 6.15
CA ILE A 351 -16.14 11.74 6.12
C ILE A 351 -15.20 12.77 6.75
N ILE A 352 -14.58 12.45 7.88
CA ILE A 352 -13.60 13.33 8.54
C ILE A 352 -12.41 13.56 7.60
N ALA A 353 -11.89 12.55 6.93
CA ALA A 353 -10.80 12.68 5.96
C ALA A 353 -11.17 13.62 4.81
N MET A 354 -12.39 13.49 4.26
CA MET A 354 -12.89 14.40 3.22
C MET A 354 -12.99 15.84 3.71
N ILE A 355 -13.39 16.08 4.96
CA ILE A 355 -13.42 17.42 5.55
C ILE A 355 -12.01 17.96 5.75
N ILE A 356 -11.09 17.15 6.29
CA ILE A 356 -9.69 17.53 6.52
C ILE A 356 -8.98 17.85 5.21
N SER A 357 -9.32 17.19 4.12
CA SER A 357 -8.74 17.46 2.79
C SER A 357 -8.99 18.88 2.30
N CYS A 358 -10.03 19.54 2.79
CA CYS A 358 -10.35 20.93 2.50
C CYS A 358 -9.64 21.94 3.44
N PHE A 359 -8.95 21.48 4.48
CA PHE A 359 -8.29 22.34 5.46
C PHE A 359 -6.91 22.75 4.96
N THR A 360 -6.85 23.91 4.31
CA THR A 360 -5.66 24.43 3.60
C THR A 360 -4.41 24.57 4.47
N PRO A 361 -4.46 25.04 5.75
CA PRO A 361 -3.26 25.16 6.55
C PRO A 361 -2.52 23.84 6.75
N LEU A 362 -3.25 22.73 6.97
CA LEU A 362 -2.65 21.40 7.10
C LEU A 362 -2.03 20.94 5.77
N ILE A 363 -2.74 21.14 4.66
CA ILE A 363 -2.27 20.78 3.33
C ILE A 363 -0.98 21.54 2.98
N ASN A 364 -0.92 22.84 3.30
CA ASN A 364 0.27 23.66 3.05
C ASN A 364 1.47 23.22 3.92
N ILE A 365 1.24 22.85 5.20
CA ILE A 365 2.29 22.27 6.05
C ILE A 365 2.85 21.00 5.42
N ILE A 366 2.01 20.13 4.86
CA ILE A 366 2.45 18.90 4.21
C ILE A 366 3.25 19.21 2.94
N TYR A 367 2.82 20.15 2.10
CA TYR A 367 3.57 20.59 0.93
C TYR A 367 4.94 21.15 1.28
N SER A 368 5.08 21.78 2.45
CA SER A 368 6.35 22.36 2.91
C SER A 368 7.34 21.35 3.49
N LEU A 369 6.98 20.07 3.65
CA LEU A 369 7.88 19.05 4.20
C LEU A 369 9.19 18.98 3.39
N PRO A 370 10.37 19.00 4.04
CA PRO A 370 11.64 18.84 3.35
C PRO A 370 11.71 17.54 2.55
N THR A 371 12.26 17.58 1.33
CA THR A 371 12.43 16.37 0.51
C THR A 371 13.27 15.32 1.24
N ALA A 372 14.29 15.74 2.00
CA ALA A 372 15.10 14.85 2.83
C ALA A 372 14.30 14.10 3.91
N VAL A 373 13.25 14.73 4.48
CA VAL A 373 12.33 14.03 5.42
C VAL A 373 11.56 12.95 4.69
N ILE A 374 11.08 13.25 3.47
CA ILE A 374 10.35 12.29 2.63
C ILE A 374 11.28 11.13 2.29
N GLY A 375 12.50 11.39 1.80
CA GLY A 375 13.48 10.35 1.46
C GLY A 375 13.84 9.45 2.63
N GLY A 376 14.05 10.01 3.84
CA GLY A 376 14.29 9.21 5.04
C GLY A 376 13.13 8.28 5.40
N LEU A 377 11.89 8.74 5.20
CA LEU A 377 10.68 7.93 5.35
C LEU A 377 10.57 6.85 4.28
N GLU A 378 10.86 7.17 3.03
CA GLU A 378 10.81 6.26 1.89
C GLU A 378 11.77 5.09 2.04
N VAL A 379 12.99 5.31 2.54
CA VAL A 379 13.95 4.21 2.82
C VAL A 379 13.32 3.16 3.74
N PHE A 380 12.62 3.60 4.79
CA PHE A 380 11.90 2.67 5.67
C PHE A 380 10.72 1.99 4.97
N LEU A 381 9.89 2.75 4.27
CA LEU A 381 8.65 2.23 3.65
C LEU A 381 8.94 1.23 2.54
N PHE A 382 9.86 1.56 1.62
CA PHE A 382 10.17 0.69 0.49
C PHE A 382 10.92 -0.57 0.95
N GLY A 383 11.79 -0.42 1.97
CA GLY A 383 12.42 -1.55 2.64
C GLY A 383 11.39 -2.47 3.31
N ALA A 384 10.37 -1.91 3.97
CA ALA A 384 9.30 -2.67 4.60
C ALA A 384 8.44 -3.43 3.57
N ILE A 385 8.13 -2.83 2.40
CA ILE A 385 7.42 -3.51 1.31
C ILE A 385 8.22 -4.71 0.80
N ALA A 386 9.53 -4.54 0.56
CA ALA A 386 10.39 -5.64 0.14
C ALA A 386 10.44 -6.76 1.19
N ALA A 387 10.56 -6.41 2.47
CA ALA A 387 10.53 -7.37 3.58
C ALA A 387 9.19 -8.11 3.68
N GLN A 388 8.07 -7.43 3.42
CA GLN A 388 6.75 -8.05 3.39
C GLN A 388 6.64 -9.10 2.27
N GLY A 389 7.23 -8.86 1.10
CA GLY A 389 7.32 -9.85 0.03
C GLY A 389 8.05 -11.13 0.46
N MET A 390 9.15 -11.01 1.20
CA MET A 390 9.84 -12.17 1.80
C MET A 390 8.95 -12.87 2.83
N ALA A 391 8.28 -12.12 3.70
CA ALA A 391 7.38 -12.68 4.70
C ALA A 391 6.22 -13.48 4.08
N ILE A 392 5.66 -13.03 2.95
CA ILE A 392 4.63 -13.77 2.19
C ILE A 392 5.14 -15.15 1.75
N MET A 393 6.36 -15.24 1.22
CA MET A 393 6.94 -16.51 0.79
C MET A 393 7.19 -17.47 1.97
N ILE A 394 7.63 -16.93 3.10
CA ILE A 394 7.88 -17.72 4.33
C ILE A 394 6.55 -18.22 4.91
N ASP A 395 5.55 -17.36 5.04
CA ASP A 395 4.22 -17.70 5.59
C ASP A 395 3.53 -18.81 4.77
N LYS A 396 3.61 -18.70 3.44
CA LYS A 396 3.07 -19.71 2.52
C LYS A 396 3.99 -20.93 2.32
N LYS A 397 5.09 -21.03 3.08
CA LYS A 397 6.04 -22.14 3.03
C LYS A 397 6.49 -22.47 1.63
N VAL A 398 6.87 -21.44 0.86
CA VAL A 398 7.37 -21.62 -0.51
C VAL A 398 8.64 -22.49 -0.45
N ASP A 399 8.62 -23.62 -1.16
CA ASP A 399 9.80 -24.47 -1.31
C ASP A 399 10.83 -23.76 -2.21
N MET A 400 11.87 -23.22 -1.56
CA MET A 400 12.96 -22.51 -2.23
C MET A 400 13.99 -23.44 -2.89
N PHE A 401 13.87 -24.76 -2.72
CA PHE A 401 14.73 -25.77 -3.36
C PHE A 401 14.09 -26.36 -4.62
N SER A 402 12.81 -26.11 -4.86
CA SER A 402 12.14 -26.52 -6.08
C SER A 402 12.67 -25.73 -7.29
N SER A 403 13.22 -26.42 -8.28
CA SER A 403 13.74 -25.81 -9.53
C SER A 403 12.70 -24.93 -10.23
N LYS A 404 11.41 -25.33 -10.18
CA LYS A 404 10.30 -24.55 -10.73
C LYS A 404 10.14 -23.22 -9.98
N ASN A 405 10.11 -23.26 -8.66
CA ASN A 405 9.91 -22.07 -7.84
C ASN A 405 11.10 -21.12 -7.99
N ILE A 406 12.34 -21.66 -7.97
CA ILE A 406 13.55 -20.85 -8.18
C ILE A 406 13.49 -20.17 -9.55
N ALA A 407 13.13 -20.89 -10.63
CA ALA A 407 13.06 -20.30 -11.97
C ALA A 407 12.07 -19.12 -12.03
N VAL A 408 10.88 -19.27 -11.43
CA VAL A 408 9.85 -18.20 -11.42
C VAL A 408 10.34 -17.01 -10.57
N ILE A 409 10.80 -17.25 -9.36
CA ILE A 409 11.27 -16.21 -8.42
C ILE A 409 12.44 -15.44 -9.02
N ALA A 410 13.49 -16.16 -9.48
CA ALA A 410 14.70 -15.54 -10.03
C ALA A 410 14.37 -14.67 -11.26
N THR A 411 13.50 -15.16 -12.14
CA THR A 411 13.11 -14.42 -13.35
C THR A 411 12.37 -13.14 -13.00
N ILE A 412 11.39 -13.18 -12.08
CA ILE A 412 10.66 -11.98 -11.62
C ILE A 412 11.65 -10.97 -11.03
N MET A 413 12.54 -11.43 -10.13
CA MET A 413 13.52 -10.56 -9.48
C MET A 413 14.45 -9.87 -10.49
N ILE A 414 14.98 -10.61 -11.45
CA ILE A 414 15.94 -10.08 -12.44
C ILE A 414 15.23 -9.15 -13.43
N ILE A 415 14.04 -9.48 -13.92
CA ILE A 415 13.32 -8.60 -14.84
C ILE A 415 12.94 -7.29 -14.13
N GLY A 416 12.43 -7.37 -12.88
CA GLY A 416 12.01 -6.18 -12.14
C GLY A 416 13.19 -5.27 -11.78
N VAL A 417 14.18 -5.78 -11.05
CA VAL A 417 15.33 -4.99 -10.60
C VAL A 417 16.22 -4.60 -11.79
N GLY A 418 16.50 -5.56 -12.70
CA GLY A 418 17.31 -5.30 -13.89
C GLY A 418 16.68 -4.28 -14.83
N GLY A 419 15.36 -4.34 -15.00
CA GLY A 419 14.60 -3.35 -15.80
C GLY A 419 14.67 -1.94 -15.21
N GLN A 420 14.61 -1.81 -13.88
CA GLN A 420 14.81 -0.53 -13.21
C GLN A 420 16.24 -0.01 -13.41
N TYR A 421 17.23 -0.87 -13.21
CA TYR A 421 18.64 -0.48 -13.30
C TYR A 421 19.08 -0.15 -14.73
N ALA A 422 18.69 -0.96 -15.72
CA ALA A 422 19.14 -0.81 -17.09
C ALA A 422 18.34 0.22 -17.91
N PHE A 423 17.06 0.40 -17.60
CA PHE A 423 16.12 1.17 -18.44
C PHE A 423 15.32 2.21 -17.64
N GLY A 424 15.67 2.51 -16.40
CA GLY A 424 14.95 3.49 -15.59
C GLY A 424 13.49 3.09 -15.30
N GLY A 425 13.18 1.80 -15.33
CA GLY A 425 11.85 1.26 -14.98
C GLY A 425 10.95 0.90 -16.17
N ASN A 426 11.28 1.32 -17.40
CA ASN A 426 10.49 1.01 -18.60
C ASN A 426 11.33 0.19 -19.59
N ILE A 427 11.02 -1.09 -19.72
CA ILE A 427 11.74 -2.01 -20.61
C ILE A 427 11.21 -1.84 -22.05
N PRO A 428 12.07 -1.44 -23.01
CA PRO A 428 11.67 -1.34 -24.40
C PRO A 428 11.47 -2.75 -25.00
N PHE A 429 10.25 -3.09 -25.40
CA PHE A 429 9.91 -4.40 -25.93
C PHE A 429 8.98 -4.26 -27.14
N PHE A 430 9.48 -4.57 -28.33
CA PHE A 430 8.75 -4.46 -29.62
C PHE A 430 8.06 -3.09 -29.84
N GLY A 431 8.74 -2.01 -29.48
CA GLY A 431 8.22 -0.65 -29.64
C GLY A 431 7.20 -0.22 -28.57
N LEU A 432 7.04 -1.01 -27.50
CA LEU A 432 6.27 -0.69 -26.31
C LEU A 432 7.21 -0.49 -25.13
N ASP A 433 6.95 0.50 -24.31
CA ASP A 433 7.63 0.71 -23.03
C ASP A 433 6.86 -0.01 -21.92
N ILE A 434 7.35 -1.18 -21.52
CA ILE A 434 6.70 -2.02 -20.51
C ILE A 434 7.30 -1.71 -19.14
N PRO A 435 6.52 -1.25 -18.15
CA PRO A 435 7.01 -1.08 -16.77
C PRO A 435 7.59 -2.38 -16.23
N CYS A 436 8.81 -2.31 -15.69
CA CYS A 436 9.58 -3.50 -15.31
C CYS A 436 8.86 -4.38 -14.28
N VAL A 437 8.14 -3.78 -13.32
CA VAL A 437 7.35 -4.51 -12.31
C VAL A 437 6.18 -5.24 -12.96
N ALA A 438 5.46 -4.58 -13.86
CA ALA A 438 4.34 -5.18 -14.59
C ALA A 438 4.82 -6.30 -15.53
N GLY A 439 5.90 -6.05 -16.30
CA GLY A 439 6.51 -7.05 -17.16
C GLY A 439 7.00 -8.28 -16.39
N ALA A 440 7.65 -8.07 -15.25
CA ALA A 440 8.10 -9.14 -14.36
C ALA A 440 6.93 -9.99 -13.83
N ALA A 441 5.85 -9.35 -13.39
CA ALA A 441 4.67 -10.04 -12.88
C ALA A 441 3.98 -10.87 -13.96
N ILE A 442 3.74 -10.29 -15.14
CA ILE A 442 3.10 -10.98 -16.29
C ILE A 442 3.97 -12.16 -16.74
N PHE A 443 5.27 -11.93 -16.92
CA PHE A 443 6.19 -12.99 -17.33
C PHE A 443 6.26 -14.12 -16.30
N GLY A 444 6.31 -13.79 -15.00
CA GLY A 444 6.27 -14.75 -13.91
C GLY A 444 5.01 -15.61 -13.90
N ILE A 445 3.84 -15.02 -14.16
CA ILE A 445 2.57 -15.74 -14.29
C ILE A 445 2.63 -16.71 -15.47
N LEU A 446 3.02 -16.23 -16.66
CA LEU A 446 3.12 -17.06 -17.86
C LEU A 446 4.11 -18.21 -17.64
N LEU A 447 5.30 -17.93 -17.09
CA LEU A 447 6.31 -18.94 -16.80
C LEU A 447 5.79 -19.98 -15.80
N ASN A 448 5.13 -19.55 -14.72
CA ASN A 448 4.53 -20.46 -13.75
C ASN A 448 3.46 -21.36 -14.38
N LEU A 449 2.62 -20.82 -15.26
CA LEU A 449 1.61 -21.60 -15.97
C LEU A 449 2.26 -22.64 -16.89
N VAL A 450 3.25 -22.25 -17.71
CA VAL A 450 3.98 -23.16 -18.60
C VAL A 450 4.66 -24.28 -17.80
N LEU A 451 5.36 -23.93 -16.72
CA LEU A 451 6.04 -24.94 -15.87
C LEU A 451 5.06 -25.81 -15.05
N SER A 452 3.79 -25.41 -14.95
CA SER A 452 2.73 -26.22 -14.33
C SER A 452 2.14 -27.28 -15.23
N ILE A 453 2.37 -27.20 -16.55
CA ILE A 453 1.87 -28.16 -17.57
C ILE A 453 2.75 -29.44 -17.61
N GLY A 454 3.96 -29.40 -17.05
CA GLY A 454 4.88 -30.54 -17.03
C GLY A 454 4.37 -31.74 -16.21
N PRO A 455 4.90 -32.95 -16.42
CA PRO A 455 4.31 -34.19 -15.93
C PRO A 455 4.26 -34.27 -14.40
N LYS A 456 3.07 -34.46 -13.86
CA LYS A 456 2.78 -34.76 -12.45
C LYS A 456 3.40 -36.09 -11.94
N LYS A 457 4.09 -36.84 -12.78
CA LYS A 457 4.59 -38.19 -12.51
C LYS A 457 5.70 -38.28 -11.45
N ARG A 458 6.44 -37.22 -11.15
CA ARG A 458 7.58 -37.33 -10.23
C ARG A 458 7.17 -37.41 -8.76
N LYS A 459 6.15 -36.68 -8.31
CA LYS A 459 5.69 -36.71 -6.92
C LYS A 459 5.10 -38.06 -6.51
N GLN A 460 4.36 -38.74 -7.38
CA GLN A 460 3.81 -40.06 -7.09
C GLN A 460 4.87 -41.16 -6.99
N ILE A 461 5.99 -41.00 -7.70
CA ILE A 461 7.09 -41.97 -7.64
C ILE A 461 7.90 -41.80 -6.32
N GLU A 462 8.16 -40.53 -5.92
CA GLU A 462 8.85 -40.25 -4.66
C GLU A 462 8.02 -40.63 -3.45
N GLU A 463 6.73 -40.36 -3.41
CA GLU A 463 5.80 -40.74 -2.33
C GLU A 463 5.63 -42.28 -2.24
N ASN A 464 5.55 -42.95 -3.39
CA ASN A 464 5.48 -44.43 -3.42
C ASN A 464 6.84 -45.09 -3.06
N THR A 465 7.96 -44.43 -3.31
CA THR A 465 9.29 -44.93 -2.93
C THR A 465 9.55 -44.73 -1.45
N GLU A 466 9.11 -43.60 -0.87
CA GLU A 466 9.18 -43.39 0.60
C GLU A 466 8.29 -44.37 1.35
N LEU A 467 7.05 -44.62 0.92
CA LEU A 467 6.14 -45.60 1.49
C LEU A 467 6.66 -47.02 1.36
N SER A 468 7.33 -47.40 0.28
CA SER A 468 7.92 -48.72 0.11
C SER A 468 9.14 -48.91 1.03
N ASN A 469 9.97 -47.90 1.20
CA ASN A 469 11.12 -47.89 2.08
C ASN A 469 10.72 -47.93 3.59
N GLU A 470 9.63 -47.25 3.97
CA GLU A 470 9.08 -47.36 5.33
C GLU A 470 8.52 -48.75 5.62
N HIS A 471 7.85 -49.40 4.66
CA HIS A 471 7.37 -50.78 4.80
C HIS A 471 8.51 -51.80 4.85
N GLU A 472 9.60 -51.60 4.13
CA GLU A 472 10.78 -52.47 4.17
C GLU A 472 11.53 -52.36 5.50
N ASN A 473 11.68 -51.14 6.03
CA ASN A 473 12.29 -50.91 7.34
C ASN A 473 11.45 -51.46 8.51
N LEU A 474 10.13 -51.46 8.42
CA LEU A 474 9.25 -52.08 9.44
C LEU A 474 9.33 -53.62 9.42
N ASN A 475 9.56 -54.23 8.26
CA ASN A 475 9.71 -55.68 8.14
C ASN A 475 11.09 -56.18 8.60
N VAL A 476 12.13 -55.32 8.58
CA VAL A 476 13.47 -55.64 9.10
C VAL A 476 13.54 -55.56 10.64
N LEU A 477 12.63 -54.83 11.28
CA LEU A 477 12.55 -54.72 12.74
C LEU A 477 11.68 -55.82 13.42
N HIS A 478 11.01 -56.67 12.65
CA HIS A 478 10.15 -57.75 13.12
C HIS A 478 10.70 -59.15 12.83
N ASN A 479 11.90 -59.33 12.28
CA ASN A 479 12.69 -60.53 12.16
C ASN A 479 13.96 -60.41 13.02
#